data_c1b9ac7f02087489e46239cb2d8cc330
#
_entry.id   c1b9ac7f02087489e46239cb2d8cc330
#
_cell.length_a   1.000
_cell.length_b   1.000
_cell.length_c   1.000
_cell.angle_alpha   90.00
_cell.angle_beta   90.00
_cell.angle_gamma   90.00
#
_symmetry.space_group_name_H-M   'P 1'
#
loop_
_entity.id
_entity.type
_entity.pdbx_description
1 polymer ?
#
loop_
_entity_poly.entity_id
_entity_poly.type
_entity_poly.pdbx_seq_one_letter_code
_entity_poly.pdbx_strand_id
1 'polypeptide(L)'
;MALPFADDSVDICLSSNVAEHVPRPWQLGGEMLRVTKPGGLAVLSYTVWLGPFGGHEMGLTHYLGGARAAARYARKHGHPAKNNYGSSLFAVSAADGLSWAASTGAAVAAFPRYHPRWAWWLTSVPVLREFLVSNLVLVLRPR
;
A
#
# COMPACT_ATOMS: atom_id res chain seq x y z
N MET A 1 14.68 -3.12 -7.17
CA MET A 1 14.86 -2.92 -5.71
C MET A 1 15.13 -4.31 -5.16
N ALA A 2 16.23 -4.48 -4.42
CA ALA A 2 16.56 -5.72 -3.72
C ALA A 2 16.82 -5.36 -2.25
N LEU A 3 16.26 -6.12 -1.32
CA LEU A 3 16.55 -5.95 0.10
C LEU A 3 17.94 -6.57 0.41
N PRO A 4 18.76 -5.95 1.27
CA PRO A 4 20.12 -6.39 1.56
C PRO A 4 20.17 -7.58 2.55
N PHE A 5 19.27 -8.54 2.37
CA PHE A 5 19.15 -9.75 3.18
C PHE A 5 19.17 -10.98 2.27
N ALA A 6 19.73 -12.08 2.78
CA ALA A 6 19.67 -13.37 2.10
C ALA A 6 18.23 -13.90 2.03
N ASP A 7 17.99 -14.84 1.13
CA ASP A 7 16.73 -15.59 1.08
C ASP A 7 16.52 -16.28 2.42
N ASP A 8 15.27 -16.39 2.85
CA ASP A 8 14.86 -17.14 4.05
C ASP A 8 15.66 -16.80 5.32
N SER A 9 16.02 -15.52 5.49
CA SER A 9 16.91 -15.09 6.59
C SER A 9 16.21 -14.44 7.77
N VAL A 10 14.97 -13.94 7.60
CA VAL A 10 14.26 -13.24 8.66
C VAL A 10 12.96 -13.96 9.04
N ASP A 11 12.59 -13.92 10.31
CA ASP A 11 11.35 -14.52 10.79
C ASP A 11 10.13 -13.62 10.56
N ILE A 12 10.34 -12.29 10.59
CA ILE A 12 9.31 -11.29 10.36
C ILE A 12 9.88 -10.17 9.49
N CYS A 13 9.19 -9.84 8.40
CA CYS A 13 9.48 -8.68 7.56
C CYS A 13 8.28 -7.75 7.56
N LEU A 14 8.46 -6.50 8.00
CA LEU A 14 7.40 -5.50 8.11
C LEU A 14 7.69 -4.30 7.24
N SER A 15 6.72 -3.90 6.42
CA SER A 15 6.70 -2.62 5.70
C SER A 15 5.39 -1.89 5.99
N SER A 16 5.48 -0.67 6.50
CA SER A 16 4.31 0.13 6.88
C SER A 16 4.39 1.51 6.21
N ASN A 17 3.39 1.81 5.38
CA ASN A 17 3.26 3.09 4.67
C ASN A 17 4.51 3.42 3.81
N VAL A 18 5.01 2.43 3.07
CA VAL A 18 6.14 2.56 2.15
C VAL A 18 5.73 2.23 0.72
N ALA A 19 4.82 1.27 0.53
CA ALA A 19 4.48 0.76 -0.80
C ALA A 19 3.88 1.85 -1.71
N GLU A 20 3.14 2.81 -1.16
CA GLU A 20 2.63 3.98 -1.88
C GLU A 20 3.72 4.97 -2.29
N HIS A 21 4.92 4.85 -1.75
CA HIS A 21 6.06 5.73 -2.04
C HIS A 21 7.09 5.11 -2.99
N VAL A 22 6.86 3.89 -3.45
CA VAL A 22 7.73 3.21 -4.40
C VAL A 22 7.02 2.95 -5.73
N PRO A 23 7.71 3.09 -6.88
CA PRO A 23 7.07 2.94 -8.19
C PRO A 23 6.66 1.49 -8.51
N ARG A 24 7.20 0.51 -7.78
CA ARG A 24 6.93 -0.93 -7.98
C ARG A 24 6.62 -1.60 -6.64
N PRO A 25 5.46 -1.35 -6.04
CA PRO A 25 5.13 -1.84 -4.70
C PRO A 25 5.12 -3.37 -4.60
N TRP A 26 4.73 -4.05 -5.66
CA TRP A 26 4.66 -5.52 -5.67
C TRP A 26 6.04 -6.17 -5.81
N GLN A 27 7.03 -5.47 -6.37
CA GLN A 27 8.42 -5.90 -6.31
C GLN A 27 8.98 -5.81 -4.88
N LEU A 28 8.62 -4.77 -4.13
CA LEU A 28 8.93 -4.67 -2.70
C LEU A 28 8.31 -5.84 -1.93
N GLY A 29 7.02 -6.12 -2.17
CA GLY A 29 6.33 -7.24 -1.55
C GLY A 29 6.98 -8.59 -1.88
N GLY A 30 7.38 -8.82 -3.13
CA GLY A 30 8.11 -10.01 -3.56
C GLY A 30 9.47 -10.18 -2.84
N GLU A 31 10.21 -9.09 -2.68
CA GLU A 31 11.45 -9.10 -1.91
C GLU A 31 11.22 -9.38 -0.41
N MET A 32 10.14 -8.84 0.17
CA MET A 32 9.76 -9.17 1.54
C MET A 32 9.48 -10.67 1.69
N LEU A 33 8.79 -11.27 0.73
CA LEU A 33 8.55 -12.72 0.73
C LEU A 33 9.85 -13.51 0.57
N ARG A 34 10.75 -13.09 -0.33
CA ARG A 34 12.04 -13.76 -0.56
C ARG A 34 12.90 -13.83 0.71
N VAL A 35 12.98 -12.74 1.46
CA VAL A 35 13.83 -12.69 2.67
C VAL A 35 13.19 -13.33 3.89
N THR A 36 11.86 -13.53 3.87
CA THR A 36 11.14 -14.12 5.01
C THR A 36 11.20 -15.65 4.95
N LYS A 37 11.61 -16.27 6.04
CA LYS A 37 11.69 -17.73 6.17
C LYS A 37 10.35 -18.41 5.91
N PRO A 38 10.34 -19.65 5.39
CA PRO A 38 9.16 -20.49 5.37
C PRO A 38 8.49 -20.55 6.77
N GLY A 39 7.18 -20.29 6.79
CA GLY A 39 6.43 -20.22 8.06
C GLY A 39 6.54 -18.90 8.81
N GLY A 40 7.45 -18.00 8.44
CA GLY A 40 7.57 -16.63 8.95
C GLY A 40 6.41 -15.73 8.50
N LEU A 41 6.50 -14.44 8.78
CA LEU A 41 5.46 -13.47 8.43
C LEU A 41 6.05 -12.29 7.65
N ALA A 42 5.50 -12.00 6.47
CA ALA A 42 5.69 -10.74 5.77
C ALA A 42 4.40 -9.90 5.90
N VAL A 43 4.52 -8.69 6.45
CA VAL A 43 3.39 -7.79 6.67
C VAL A 43 3.62 -6.51 5.88
N LEU A 44 2.79 -6.29 4.87
CA LEU A 44 2.82 -5.10 4.02
C LEU A 44 1.58 -4.26 4.28
N SER A 45 1.75 -3.01 4.70
CA SER A 45 0.63 -2.07 4.80
C SER A 45 0.93 -0.78 4.03
N TYR A 46 -0.10 -0.20 3.45
CA TYR A 46 0.01 1.01 2.63
C TYR A 46 -1.28 1.81 2.61
N THR A 47 -1.17 3.08 2.25
CA THR A 47 -2.31 3.98 2.06
C THR A 47 -2.94 3.72 0.69
N VAL A 48 -4.25 3.45 0.68
CA VAL A 48 -5.03 3.24 -0.54
C VAL A 48 -5.25 4.58 -1.23
N TRP A 49 -4.93 4.66 -2.53
CA TRP A 49 -4.96 5.92 -3.28
C TRP A 49 -6.30 6.64 -3.25
N LEU A 50 -7.41 5.94 -3.51
CA LEU A 50 -8.75 6.52 -3.46
C LEU A 50 -9.33 6.57 -2.04
N GLY A 51 -8.62 6.11 -1.03
CA GLY A 51 -9.02 6.25 0.36
C GLY A 51 -8.92 7.71 0.84
N PRO A 52 -9.52 8.02 2.00
CA PRO A 52 -9.61 9.40 2.51
C PRO A 52 -8.26 10.12 2.67
N PHE A 53 -7.19 9.38 2.89
CA PHE A 53 -5.84 9.91 3.11
C PHE A 53 -4.88 9.68 1.93
N GLY A 54 -5.37 9.12 0.81
CA GLY A 54 -4.55 8.80 -0.37
C GLY A 54 -3.84 10.01 -0.97
N GLY A 55 -4.43 11.19 -0.88
CA GLY A 55 -3.84 12.44 -1.36
C GLY A 55 -2.73 13.02 -0.50
N HIS A 56 -2.48 12.46 0.69
CA HIS A 56 -1.51 13.00 1.67
C HIS A 56 -1.71 14.52 1.85
N GLU A 57 -0.66 15.34 1.71
CA GLU A 57 -0.75 16.81 1.85
C GLU A 57 -1.65 17.48 0.79
N MET A 58 -1.88 16.82 -0.35
CA MET A 58 -2.79 17.32 -1.38
C MET A 58 -4.28 17.23 -0.97
N GLY A 59 -4.56 16.50 0.13
CA GLY A 59 -5.91 16.32 0.67
C GLY A 59 -6.84 15.67 -0.36
N LEU A 60 -8.13 16.00 -0.29
CA LEU A 60 -9.15 15.41 -1.16
C LEU A 60 -9.03 15.80 -2.65
N THR A 61 -8.11 16.71 -3.00
CA THR A 61 -7.93 17.12 -4.41
C THR A 61 -7.39 15.98 -5.27
N HIS A 62 -6.81 14.92 -4.67
CA HIS A 62 -6.36 13.72 -5.39
C HIS A 62 -7.49 13.00 -6.15
N TYR A 63 -8.76 13.15 -5.73
CA TYR A 63 -9.92 12.64 -6.47
C TYR A 63 -10.11 13.30 -7.86
N LEU A 64 -9.51 14.46 -8.10
CA LEU A 64 -9.47 15.12 -9.40
C LEU A 64 -8.35 14.59 -10.31
N GLY A 65 -7.60 13.59 -9.82
CA GLY A 65 -6.43 13.02 -10.47
C GLY A 65 -5.12 13.52 -9.86
N GLY A 66 -4.15 12.60 -9.70
CA GLY A 66 -2.91 12.87 -8.97
C GLY A 66 -2.09 14.01 -9.56
N ALA A 67 -1.91 14.05 -10.89
CA ALA A 67 -1.16 15.13 -11.56
C ALA A 67 -1.82 16.50 -11.37
N ARG A 68 -3.16 16.57 -11.45
CA ARG A 68 -3.91 17.82 -11.21
C ARG A 68 -3.82 18.26 -9.76
N ALA A 69 -3.90 17.32 -8.82
CA ALA A 69 -3.75 17.61 -7.39
C ALA A 69 -2.35 18.15 -7.08
N ALA A 70 -1.30 17.54 -7.61
CA ALA A 70 0.08 17.99 -7.46
C ALA A 70 0.30 19.40 -8.01
N ALA A 71 -0.18 19.67 -9.24
CA ALA A 71 -0.09 20.98 -9.85
C ALA A 71 -0.87 22.05 -9.07
N ARG A 72 -2.07 21.72 -8.55
CA ARG A 72 -2.87 22.61 -7.71
C ARG A 72 -2.16 22.92 -6.40
N TYR A 73 -1.59 21.92 -5.75
CA TYR A 73 -0.83 22.08 -4.52
C TYR A 73 0.37 23.02 -4.73
N ALA A 74 1.20 22.73 -5.74
CA ALA A 74 2.38 23.55 -6.06
C ALA A 74 2.01 25.00 -6.36
N ARG A 75 0.94 25.24 -7.11
CA ARG A 75 0.45 26.60 -7.40
C ARG A 75 -0.02 27.33 -6.13
N LYS A 76 -0.70 26.63 -5.22
CA LYS A 76 -1.23 27.21 -3.99
C LYS A 76 -0.13 27.55 -2.98
N HIS A 77 0.91 26.71 -2.87
CA HIS A 77 1.92 26.78 -1.83
C HIS A 77 3.28 27.33 -2.32
N GLY A 78 3.45 27.52 -3.64
CA GLY A 78 4.71 27.98 -4.23
C GLY A 78 5.82 26.91 -4.30
N HIS A 79 5.53 25.66 -3.89
CA HIS A 79 6.44 24.53 -3.93
C HIS A 79 5.66 23.21 -4.07
N PRO A 80 6.27 22.13 -4.60
CA PRO A 80 5.63 20.84 -4.66
C PRO A 80 5.36 20.25 -3.28
N ALA A 81 4.38 19.36 -3.16
CA ALA A 81 4.13 18.59 -1.96
C ALA A 81 5.34 17.68 -1.66
N LYS A 82 5.60 17.38 -0.38
CA LYS A 82 6.62 16.41 0.02
C LYS A 82 6.32 15.05 -0.59
N ASN A 83 5.07 14.60 -0.48
CA ASN A 83 4.56 13.40 -1.12
C ASN A 83 3.92 13.79 -2.47
N ASN A 84 4.76 13.97 -3.49
CA ASN A 84 4.34 14.48 -4.78
C ASN A 84 4.00 13.33 -5.74
N TYR A 85 2.80 13.38 -6.32
CA TYR A 85 2.31 12.34 -7.23
C TYR A 85 3.23 12.16 -8.45
N GLY A 86 3.55 10.90 -8.74
CA GLY A 86 4.41 10.50 -9.85
C GLY A 86 5.91 10.55 -9.57
N SER A 87 6.35 11.04 -8.39
CA SER A 87 7.77 11.04 -8.01
C SER A 87 8.01 10.35 -6.66
N SER A 88 7.27 10.70 -5.63
CA SER A 88 7.36 10.14 -4.28
C SER A 88 6.03 9.65 -3.71
N LEU A 89 4.98 9.69 -4.52
CA LEU A 89 3.66 9.15 -4.20
C LEU A 89 3.05 8.53 -5.47
N PHE A 90 2.56 7.30 -5.36
CA PHE A 90 2.00 6.54 -6.48
C PHE A 90 0.59 6.06 -6.13
N ALA A 91 -0.26 5.93 -7.15
CA ALA A 91 -1.60 5.40 -6.97
C ALA A 91 -1.53 3.88 -6.76
N VAL A 92 -1.74 3.44 -5.52
CA VAL A 92 -1.83 2.02 -5.15
C VAL A 92 -3.25 1.73 -4.70
N SER A 93 -3.93 0.82 -5.40
CA SER A 93 -5.31 0.45 -5.09
C SER A 93 -5.39 -0.71 -4.08
N ALA A 94 -6.53 -0.84 -3.41
CA ALA A 94 -6.79 -2.02 -2.60
C ALA A 94 -6.96 -3.28 -3.47
N ALA A 95 -7.57 -3.13 -4.65
CA ALA A 95 -7.77 -4.22 -5.61
C ALA A 95 -6.45 -4.84 -6.05
N ASP A 96 -5.48 -4.01 -6.46
CA ASP A 96 -4.18 -4.49 -6.91
C ASP A 96 -3.42 -5.24 -5.81
N GLY A 97 -3.45 -4.71 -4.58
CA GLY A 97 -2.80 -5.37 -3.45
C GLY A 97 -3.43 -6.70 -3.08
N LEU A 98 -4.74 -6.79 -3.07
CA LEU A 98 -5.45 -8.04 -2.81
C LEU A 98 -5.19 -9.07 -3.91
N SER A 99 -5.21 -8.65 -5.19
CA SER A 99 -4.92 -9.49 -6.33
C SER A 99 -3.47 -10.01 -6.30
N TRP A 100 -2.52 -9.11 -6.04
CA TRP A 100 -1.12 -9.50 -5.90
C TRP A 100 -0.93 -10.50 -4.74
N ALA A 101 -1.46 -10.20 -3.56
CA ALA A 101 -1.34 -11.08 -2.40
C ALA A 101 -1.91 -12.47 -2.69
N ALA A 102 -3.08 -12.55 -3.35
CA ALA A 102 -3.68 -13.81 -3.76
C ALA A 102 -2.79 -14.58 -4.75
N SER A 103 -2.17 -13.90 -5.71
CA SER A 103 -1.30 -14.51 -6.72
C SER A 103 -0.03 -15.15 -6.14
N THR A 104 0.42 -14.69 -4.97
CA THR A 104 1.61 -15.28 -4.30
C THR A 104 1.35 -16.65 -3.69
N GLY A 105 0.09 -17.02 -3.46
CA GLY A 105 -0.27 -18.21 -2.69
C GLY A 105 0.10 -18.18 -1.20
N ALA A 106 0.68 -17.06 -0.73
CA ALA A 106 1.15 -16.88 0.64
C ALA A 106 0.18 -16.06 1.51
N ALA A 107 -0.89 -15.48 0.94
CA ALA A 107 -1.82 -14.62 1.68
C ALA A 107 -2.55 -15.39 2.79
N VAL A 108 -2.48 -14.87 4.03
CA VAL A 108 -3.18 -15.42 5.21
C VAL A 108 -4.26 -14.48 5.73
N ALA A 109 -4.09 -13.17 5.59
CA ALA A 109 -5.10 -12.18 5.98
C ALA A 109 -4.95 -10.89 5.19
N ALA A 110 -6.09 -10.20 4.99
CA ALA A 110 -6.12 -8.83 4.50
C ALA A 110 -7.22 -8.06 5.24
N PHE A 111 -6.89 -6.88 5.78
CA PHE A 111 -7.83 -6.08 6.54
C PHE A 111 -7.50 -4.59 6.52
N PRO A 112 -8.49 -3.72 6.75
CA PRO A 112 -8.29 -2.29 6.87
C PRO A 112 -7.71 -1.95 8.24
N ARG A 113 -6.56 -1.25 8.27
CA ARG A 113 -5.78 -1.02 9.49
C ARG A 113 -6.54 -0.29 10.60
N TYR A 114 -7.30 0.73 10.23
CA TYR A 114 -7.93 1.65 11.19
C TYR A 114 -9.41 1.38 11.42
N HIS A 115 -9.91 0.26 10.91
CA HIS A 115 -11.30 -0.12 11.09
C HIS A 115 -11.45 -1.20 12.17
N PRO A 116 -12.54 -1.18 12.95
CA PRO A 116 -12.82 -2.24 13.89
C PRO A 116 -13.08 -3.57 13.16
N ARG A 117 -12.85 -4.68 13.83
CA ARG A 117 -12.92 -6.02 13.20
C ARG A 117 -14.26 -6.30 12.49
N TRP A 118 -15.36 -5.77 13.01
CA TRP A 118 -16.66 -5.94 12.38
C TRP A 118 -16.76 -5.26 10.99
N ALA A 119 -15.89 -4.31 10.67
CA ALA A 119 -15.85 -3.62 9.39
C ALA A 119 -14.84 -4.22 8.39
N TRP A 120 -14.14 -5.30 8.73
CA TRP A 120 -13.12 -5.90 7.85
C TRP A 120 -13.71 -6.46 6.54
N TRP A 121 -15.02 -6.76 6.52
CA TRP A 121 -15.73 -7.13 5.31
C TRP A 121 -15.63 -6.09 4.17
N LEU A 122 -15.33 -4.84 4.50
CA LEU A 122 -15.13 -3.78 3.49
C LEU A 122 -14.08 -4.15 2.45
N THR A 123 -13.05 -4.91 2.82
CA THR A 123 -12.01 -5.38 1.88
C THR A 123 -12.56 -6.32 0.81
N SER A 124 -13.67 -6.99 1.09
CA SER A 124 -14.30 -7.94 0.17
C SER A 124 -15.29 -7.28 -0.82
N VAL A 125 -15.66 -6.01 -0.60
CA VAL A 125 -16.63 -5.31 -1.45
C VAL A 125 -15.90 -4.43 -2.47
N PRO A 126 -15.91 -4.80 -3.76
CA PRO A 126 -15.33 -3.98 -4.83
C PRO A 126 -15.90 -2.55 -4.79
N VAL A 127 -15.13 -1.58 -5.22
CA VAL A 127 -15.43 -0.14 -5.18
C VAL A 127 -15.43 0.42 -3.76
N LEU A 128 -16.24 -0.08 -2.82
CA LEU A 128 -16.27 0.45 -1.45
C LEU A 128 -14.90 0.36 -0.78
N ARG A 129 -14.17 -0.73 -0.97
CA ARG A 129 -12.81 -0.88 -0.43
C ARG A 129 -11.84 0.20 -0.88
N GLU A 130 -12.01 0.73 -2.10
CA GLU A 130 -11.12 1.78 -2.62
C GLU A 130 -11.36 3.13 -1.93
N PHE A 131 -12.60 3.44 -1.59
CA PHE A 131 -12.96 4.74 -1.01
C PHE A 131 -13.04 4.76 0.50
N LEU A 132 -13.39 3.63 1.12
CA LEU A 132 -13.60 3.56 2.56
C LEU A 132 -12.41 2.99 3.32
N VAL A 133 -11.53 2.24 2.67
CA VAL A 133 -10.31 1.74 3.31
C VAL A 133 -9.19 2.76 3.13
N SER A 134 -8.80 3.39 4.21
CA SER A 134 -7.70 4.38 4.18
C SER A 134 -6.32 3.73 4.09
N ASN A 135 -6.14 2.57 4.74
CA ASN A 135 -4.89 1.84 4.75
C ASN A 135 -5.18 0.33 4.76
N LEU A 136 -4.62 -0.39 3.81
CA LEU A 136 -4.77 -1.84 3.69
C LEU A 136 -3.56 -2.54 4.31
N VAL A 137 -3.83 -3.59 5.09
CA VAL A 137 -2.81 -4.50 5.62
C VAL A 137 -2.94 -5.84 4.92
N LEU A 138 -1.83 -6.33 4.39
CA LEU A 138 -1.67 -7.66 3.81
C LEU A 138 -0.73 -8.46 4.69
N VAL A 139 -1.17 -9.61 5.17
CA VAL A 139 -0.35 -10.55 5.95
C VAL A 139 -0.10 -11.77 5.08
N LEU A 140 1.16 -12.09 4.87
CA LEU A 140 1.60 -13.20 4.03
C LEU A 140 2.51 -14.14 4.84
N ARG A 141 2.42 -15.43 4.54
CA ARG A 141 3.26 -16.46 5.14
C ARG A 141 3.87 -17.31 4.04
N PRO A 142 5.17 -17.14 3.74
CA PRO A 142 5.89 -18.03 2.82
C PRO A 142 5.82 -19.49 3.27
N ARG A 143 5.82 -20.41 2.29
CA ARG A 143 5.76 -21.86 2.52
C ARG A 143 7.08 -22.51 2.25
#